data_c6bac2e707987c4099bc7f03685657f4
#
_entry.id   c6bac2e707987c4099bc7f03685657f4
#
_cell.length_a   1.000
_cell.length_b   1.000
_cell.length_c   1.000
_cell.angle_alpha   90.00
_cell.angle_beta   90.00
_cell.angle_gamma   90.00
#
_symmetry.space_group_name_H-M   'P 1'
#
loop_
_entity.id
_entity.type
_entity.pdbx_description
1 polymer ?
#
loop_
_entity_poly.entity_id
_entity_poly.type
_entity_poly.pdbx_seq_one_letter_code
_entity_poly.pdbx_strand_id
1 'polypeptide(L)'
;SVFSKNKTKKISSGIIPNQKKQSFVEKAMLWIRGNVFIPDARVFWVKPSVKFLKKYLQENQIDTIITTGPPHSLHLIGLQLKKELNITWLADFRDPWTTIGYHKQLKLSSWSAKKHKDLEKEVMMTCDQILVTSPTTKTEFQAITSKPIEVITNGYDVEKVIKKTLDEKFTLAHIGSFLSARNPRILWKALKELTKENPEFKNHFQLKLIGAVSAEVLQAIKEFKLEKYVNHLGYLPHDEAIIEQRSSQVLLLIEIDSEETKCIIPGKLFEYMVSERPIIAIGPEHADFAQIIKETNTGTFFKYDELEA
;
A
#
# COMPACT_ATOMS: atom_id res chain seq x y z
N SER A 1 -13.94 14.70 7.08
CA SER A 1 -13.13 15.20 8.23
C SER A 1 -13.88 16.17 9.15
N VAL A 2 -15.22 16.27 9.06
CA VAL A 2 -16.02 17.24 9.84
C VAL A 2 -16.24 16.81 11.30
N PHE A 3 -15.96 15.56 11.66
CA PHE A 3 -16.24 15.00 12.99
C PHE A 3 -15.02 14.50 13.78
N SER A 4 -13.80 14.86 13.40
CA SER A 4 -12.63 14.51 14.21
C SER A 4 -12.25 15.67 15.15
N LYS A 5 -12.36 15.45 16.46
CA LYS A 5 -11.95 16.40 17.51
C LYS A 5 -10.43 16.58 17.64
N ASN A 6 -9.61 15.81 16.92
CA ASN A 6 -8.14 15.91 16.94
C ASN A 6 -7.62 16.56 15.67
N LYS A 7 -7.43 17.87 15.69
CA LYS A 7 -6.98 18.73 14.58
C LYS A 7 -5.48 18.58 14.18
N THR A 8 -4.72 17.67 14.76
CA THR A 8 -3.24 17.64 14.60
C THR A 8 -2.62 16.33 14.13
N LYS A 9 -3.40 15.32 13.72
CA LYS A 9 -2.84 14.13 13.07
C LYS A 9 -3.31 14.08 11.62
N LYS A 10 -2.43 14.38 10.66
CA LYS A 10 -2.63 13.98 9.26
C LYS A 10 -2.76 12.46 9.24
N ILE A 11 -3.98 11.95 9.16
CA ILE A 11 -4.24 10.53 8.92
C ILE A 11 -3.94 10.32 7.44
N SER A 12 -2.94 9.50 7.13
CA SER A 12 -2.72 9.07 5.75
C SER A 12 -3.99 8.39 5.25
N SER A 13 -4.47 8.79 4.07
CA SER A 13 -5.66 8.23 3.46
C SER A 13 -5.49 6.72 3.30
N GLY A 14 -6.38 5.92 3.89
CA GLY A 14 -6.39 4.45 3.77
C GLY A 14 -6.19 3.69 5.09
N ILE A 15 -5.75 4.33 6.17
CA ILE A 15 -5.55 3.64 7.45
C ILE A 15 -6.82 3.74 8.29
N ILE A 16 -7.48 2.60 8.53
CA ILE A 16 -8.54 2.50 9.53
C ILE A 16 -7.87 2.31 10.90
N PRO A 17 -8.14 3.19 11.88
CA PRO A 17 -7.54 3.06 13.22
C PRO A 17 -7.86 1.70 13.85
N ASN A 18 -6.91 1.16 14.61
CA ASN A 18 -6.99 -0.16 15.25
C ASN A 18 -8.34 -0.41 15.94
N GLN A 19 -8.92 -1.58 15.73
CA GLN A 19 -10.29 -1.97 16.13
C GLN A 19 -10.55 -1.95 17.65
N LYS A 20 -9.55 -1.84 18.48
CA LYS A 20 -9.69 -2.02 19.95
C LYS A 20 -10.46 -0.92 20.69
N LYS A 21 -10.75 0.24 20.08
CA LYS A 21 -11.50 1.34 20.73
C LYS A 21 -12.40 2.14 19.77
N GLN A 22 -12.99 1.48 18.78
CA GLN A 22 -13.96 2.19 17.93
C GLN A 22 -15.27 2.45 18.71
N SER A 23 -15.70 3.71 18.74
CA SER A 23 -16.98 4.08 19.30
C SER A 23 -18.13 3.49 18.49
N PHE A 24 -19.33 3.39 19.08
CA PHE A 24 -20.53 2.93 18.37
C PHE A 24 -20.81 3.77 17.11
N VAL A 25 -20.58 5.08 17.19
CA VAL A 25 -20.74 6.03 16.07
C VAL A 25 -19.76 5.70 14.93
N GLU A 26 -18.48 5.43 15.24
CA GLU A 26 -17.50 5.05 14.23
C GLU A 26 -17.85 3.72 13.52
N LYS A 27 -18.35 2.74 14.29
CA LYS A 27 -18.83 1.47 13.72
C LYS A 27 -20.03 1.67 12.80
N ALA A 28 -20.99 2.51 13.20
CA ALA A 28 -22.16 2.86 12.38
C ALA A 28 -21.73 3.61 11.11
N MET A 29 -20.80 4.55 11.22
CA MET A 29 -20.27 5.28 10.05
C MET A 29 -19.54 4.36 9.07
N LEU A 30 -18.73 3.39 9.54
CA LEU A 30 -18.08 2.40 8.70
C LEU A 30 -19.12 1.51 8.00
N TRP A 31 -20.15 1.08 8.72
CA TRP A 31 -21.22 0.29 8.14
C TRP A 31 -21.98 1.07 7.04
N ILE A 32 -22.36 2.32 7.30
CA ILE A 32 -22.99 3.21 6.30
C ILE A 32 -22.08 3.37 5.09
N ARG A 33 -20.78 3.62 5.32
CA ARG A 33 -19.82 3.78 4.24
C ARG A 33 -19.75 2.57 3.31
N GLY A 34 -19.77 1.36 3.87
CA GLY A 34 -19.66 0.13 3.07
C GLY A 34 -20.98 -0.33 2.44
N ASN A 35 -22.14 -0.01 3.07
CA ASN A 35 -23.43 -0.59 2.68
C ASN A 35 -24.34 0.39 1.92
N VAL A 36 -24.13 1.69 2.08
CA VAL A 36 -24.95 2.72 1.42
C VAL A 36 -24.19 3.37 0.26
N PHE A 37 -22.88 3.63 0.44
CA PHE A 37 -22.05 4.27 -0.57
C PHE A 37 -21.28 3.21 -1.38
N ILE A 38 -21.95 2.56 -2.33
CA ILE A 38 -21.38 1.51 -3.18
C ILE A 38 -21.04 2.10 -4.55
N PRO A 39 -19.77 2.01 -5.01
CA PRO A 39 -18.62 1.29 -4.44
C PRO A 39 -17.87 2.06 -3.34
N ASP A 40 -18.03 3.36 -3.27
CA ASP A 40 -17.33 4.24 -2.33
C ASP A 40 -18.07 5.57 -2.15
N ALA A 41 -17.59 6.43 -1.24
CA ALA A 41 -18.23 7.69 -0.89
C ALA A 41 -18.31 8.70 -2.06
N ARG A 42 -17.70 8.43 -3.19
CA ARG A 42 -17.72 9.30 -4.39
C ARG A 42 -18.73 8.87 -5.44
N VAL A 43 -19.55 7.85 -5.13
CA VAL A 43 -20.58 7.33 -6.06
C VAL A 43 -21.51 8.40 -6.64
N PHE A 44 -21.80 9.47 -5.89
CA PHE A 44 -22.62 10.58 -6.38
C PHE A 44 -21.94 11.43 -7.49
N TRP A 45 -20.63 11.31 -7.67
CA TRP A 45 -19.94 11.95 -8.80
C TRP A 45 -20.27 11.27 -10.14
N VAL A 46 -20.64 10.01 -10.13
CA VAL A 46 -20.81 9.22 -11.36
C VAL A 46 -21.75 9.92 -12.33
N LYS A 47 -22.99 10.15 -11.93
CA LYS A 47 -23.99 10.76 -12.83
C LYS A 47 -23.61 12.14 -13.38
N PRO A 48 -23.22 13.15 -12.56
CA PRO A 48 -22.84 14.44 -13.10
C PRO A 48 -21.59 14.38 -13.97
N SER A 49 -20.61 13.53 -13.62
CA SER A 49 -19.40 13.33 -14.43
C SER A 49 -19.70 12.71 -15.78
N VAL A 50 -20.56 11.68 -15.84
CA VAL A 50 -20.96 11.06 -17.11
C VAL A 50 -21.66 12.10 -18.01
N LYS A 51 -22.59 12.89 -17.45
CA LYS A 51 -23.29 13.94 -18.22
C LYS A 51 -22.33 14.97 -18.80
N PHE A 52 -21.35 15.43 -18.02
CA PHE A 52 -20.35 16.37 -18.47
C PHE A 52 -19.40 15.76 -19.51
N LEU A 53 -18.82 14.60 -19.19
CA LEU A 53 -17.83 13.95 -20.02
C LEU A 53 -18.39 13.46 -21.34
N LYS A 54 -19.64 13.01 -21.40
CA LYS A 54 -20.27 12.62 -22.66
C LYS A 54 -20.24 13.74 -23.68
N LYS A 55 -20.64 14.95 -23.28
CA LYS A 55 -20.58 16.15 -24.14
C LYS A 55 -19.13 16.49 -24.50
N TYR A 56 -18.24 16.53 -23.51
CA TYR A 56 -16.83 16.88 -23.68
C TYR A 56 -16.10 15.93 -24.65
N LEU A 57 -16.29 14.63 -24.52
CA LEU A 57 -15.68 13.62 -25.37
C LEU A 57 -16.14 13.76 -26.84
N GLN A 58 -17.42 14.02 -27.05
CA GLN A 58 -17.98 14.22 -28.40
C GLN A 58 -17.48 15.51 -29.04
N GLU A 59 -17.46 16.64 -28.30
CA GLU A 59 -17.00 17.94 -28.81
C GLU A 59 -15.49 17.94 -29.11
N ASN A 60 -14.69 17.17 -28.39
CA ASN A 60 -13.24 17.11 -28.58
C ASN A 60 -12.78 15.87 -29.37
N GLN A 61 -13.71 15.06 -29.91
CA GLN A 61 -13.42 13.87 -30.71
C GLN A 61 -12.48 12.87 -29.99
N ILE A 62 -12.69 12.71 -28.66
CA ILE A 62 -11.90 11.75 -27.86
C ILE A 62 -12.56 10.38 -27.96
N ASP A 63 -11.81 9.41 -28.44
CA ASP A 63 -12.23 8.03 -28.67
C ASP A 63 -11.71 7.03 -27.63
N THR A 64 -10.81 7.45 -26.76
CA THR A 64 -10.18 6.57 -25.77
C THR A 64 -10.17 7.25 -24.40
N ILE A 65 -10.57 6.48 -23.38
CA ILE A 65 -10.51 6.93 -21.97
C ILE A 65 -9.81 5.91 -21.09
N ILE A 66 -9.20 6.40 -20.01
CA ILE A 66 -8.63 5.61 -18.95
C ILE A 66 -9.31 6.01 -17.64
N THR A 67 -9.78 5.03 -16.88
CA THR A 67 -10.26 5.26 -15.51
C THR A 67 -9.35 4.58 -14.52
N THR A 68 -8.95 5.28 -13.46
CA THR A 68 -8.03 4.77 -12.43
C THR A 68 -8.75 4.62 -11.09
N GLY A 69 -8.66 3.46 -10.47
CA GLY A 69 -9.25 3.18 -9.15
C GLY A 69 -8.22 2.63 -8.16
N PRO A 70 -8.40 2.83 -6.85
CA PRO A 70 -9.48 3.52 -6.16
C PRO A 70 -9.46 5.06 -6.30
N PRO A 71 -10.60 5.77 -6.18
CA PRO A 71 -11.92 5.25 -5.85
C PRO A 71 -12.57 4.52 -7.05
N HIS A 72 -13.18 3.37 -6.78
CA HIS A 72 -13.75 2.52 -7.85
C HIS A 72 -15.02 3.10 -8.50
N SER A 73 -15.63 4.12 -7.91
CA SER A 73 -16.67 4.92 -8.55
C SER A 73 -16.22 5.56 -9.87
N LEU A 74 -14.91 5.78 -10.08
CA LEU A 74 -14.37 6.26 -11.36
C LEU A 74 -14.57 5.22 -12.47
N HIS A 75 -14.45 3.92 -12.16
CA HIS A 75 -14.74 2.87 -13.13
C HIS A 75 -16.22 2.83 -13.53
N LEU A 76 -17.13 3.23 -12.62
CA LEU A 76 -18.56 3.35 -12.98
C LEU A 76 -18.83 4.50 -13.97
N ILE A 77 -18.01 5.54 -13.95
CA ILE A 77 -18.06 6.60 -14.98
C ILE A 77 -17.65 6.01 -16.33
N GLY A 78 -16.50 5.30 -16.38
CA GLY A 78 -16.04 4.62 -17.59
C GLY A 78 -17.06 3.62 -18.12
N LEU A 79 -17.66 2.81 -17.23
CA LEU A 79 -18.69 1.83 -17.56
C LEU A 79 -19.91 2.47 -18.24
N GLN A 80 -20.42 3.59 -17.71
CA GLN A 80 -21.56 4.27 -18.29
C GLN A 80 -21.20 4.95 -19.62
N LEU A 81 -20.04 5.61 -19.70
CA LEU A 81 -19.57 6.22 -20.95
C LEU A 81 -19.37 5.17 -22.06
N LYS A 82 -18.74 4.04 -21.74
CA LYS A 82 -18.57 2.91 -22.68
C LYS A 82 -19.87 2.35 -23.21
N LYS A 83 -20.93 2.28 -22.35
CA LYS A 83 -22.28 1.82 -22.79
C LYS A 83 -23.02 2.82 -23.68
N GLU A 84 -22.72 4.13 -23.51
CA GLU A 84 -23.43 5.18 -24.21
C GLU A 84 -22.67 5.71 -25.44
N LEU A 85 -21.38 5.48 -25.52
CA LEU A 85 -20.50 5.97 -26.57
C LEU A 85 -19.66 4.82 -27.15
N ASN A 86 -19.33 4.92 -28.43
CA ASN A 86 -18.40 4.00 -29.09
C ASN A 86 -16.94 4.44 -28.84
N ILE A 87 -16.46 4.26 -27.60
CA ILE A 87 -15.11 4.64 -27.17
C ILE A 87 -14.34 3.42 -26.70
N THR A 88 -13.02 3.48 -26.78
CA THR A 88 -12.12 2.52 -26.15
C THR A 88 -11.97 2.88 -24.67
N TRP A 89 -12.09 1.90 -23.78
CA TRP A 89 -12.00 2.13 -22.35
C TRP A 89 -11.01 1.18 -21.68
N LEU A 90 -9.96 1.75 -21.06
CA LEU A 90 -9.00 1.05 -20.22
C LEU A 90 -9.38 1.26 -18.75
N ALA A 91 -9.47 0.17 -17.99
CA ALA A 91 -9.73 0.21 -16.56
C ALA A 91 -8.44 -0.09 -15.78
N ASP A 92 -7.86 0.93 -15.14
CA ASP A 92 -6.63 0.84 -14.35
C ASP A 92 -6.97 0.59 -12.87
N PHE A 93 -6.77 -0.65 -12.43
CA PHE A 93 -6.93 -1.10 -11.06
C PHE A 93 -5.58 -1.04 -10.33
N ARG A 94 -5.28 0.11 -9.71
CA ARG A 94 -4.07 0.23 -8.89
C ARG A 94 -4.13 -0.61 -7.62
N ASP A 95 -5.34 -0.89 -7.14
CA ASP A 95 -5.64 -1.87 -6.10
C ASP A 95 -6.83 -2.73 -6.53
N PRO A 96 -6.90 -4.02 -6.18
CA PRO A 96 -8.09 -4.82 -6.40
C PRO A 96 -9.28 -4.25 -5.61
N TRP A 97 -10.50 -4.40 -6.16
CA TRP A 97 -11.68 -3.78 -5.55
C TRP A 97 -12.23 -4.58 -4.38
N THR A 98 -12.58 -5.87 -4.60
CA THR A 98 -13.26 -6.67 -3.58
C THR A 98 -12.34 -7.58 -2.78
N THR A 99 -11.13 -7.89 -3.27
CA THR A 99 -10.17 -8.77 -2.59
C THR A 99 -9.21 -8.03 -1.66
N ILE A 100 -9.13 -6.71 -1.75
CA ILE A 100 -8.23 -5.93 -0.89
C ILE A 100 -8.63 -5.97 0.59
N GLY A 101 -7.66 -6.10 1.49
CA GLY A 101 -7.89 -6.35 2.91
C GLY A 101 -8.77 -5.32 3.64
N TYR A 102 -8.71 -4.03 3.28
CA TYR A 102 -9.56 -3.01 3.91
C TYR A 102 -11.06 -3.17 3.56
N HIS A 103 -11.40 -3.81 2.45
CA HIS A 103 -12.79 -4.06 2.05
C HIS A 103 -13.50 -4.96 3.07
N LYS A 104 -12.81 -5.97 3.63
CA LYS A 104 -13.34 -6.83 4.69
C LYS A 104 -13.69 -6.06 5.97
N GLN A 105 -13.01 -4.94 6.23
CA GLN A 105 -13.23 -4.12 7.44
C GLN A 105 -14.52 -3.28 7.36
N LEU A 106 -15.14 -3.14 6.19
CA LEU A 106 -16.36 -2.35 5.98
C LEU A 106 -17.63 -3.00 6.56
N LYS A 107 -17.56 -4.24 7.08
CA LYS A 107 -18.70 -4.97 7.66
C LYS A 107 -19.92 -5.00 6.73
N LEU A 108 -19.70 -5.42 5.51
CA LEU A 108 -20.73 -5.46 4.46
C LEU A 108 -21.85 -6.45 4.81
N SER A 109 -23.08 -6.07 4.50
CA SER A 109 -24.19 -7.01 4.39
C SER A 109 -23.99 -7.93 3.19
N SER A 110 -24.63 -9.09 3.17
CA SER A 110 -24.55 -10.02 2.04
C SER A 110 -24.99 -9.38 0.72
N TRP A 111 -26.01 -8.52 0.77
CA TRP A 111 -26.47 -7.76 -0.39
C TRP A 111 -25.41 -6.77 -0.90
N SER A 112 -24.80 -5.99 0.01
CA SER A 112 -23.77 -5.02 -0.37
C SER A 112 -22.53 -5.72 -0.90
N ALA A 113 -22.09 -6.81 -0.27
CA ALA A 113 -20.96 -7.61 -0.73
C ALA A 113 -21.21 -8.17 -2.13
N LYS A 114 -22.42 -8.70 -2.39
CA LYS A 114 -22.82 -9.15 -3.73
C LYS A 114 -22.81 -7.99 -4.72
N LYS A 115 -23.37 -6.83 -4.36
CA LYS A 115 -23.43 -5.65 -5.23
C LYS A 115 -22.04 -5.15 -5.62
N HIS A 116 -21.06 -5.14 -4.70
CA HIS A 116 -19.67 -4.81 -5.01
C HIS A 116 -19.09 -5.78 -6.03
N LYS A 117 -19.24 -7.09 -5.82
CA LYS A 117 -18.73 -8.12 -6.75
C LYS A 117 -19.39 -8.04 -8.14
N ASP A 118 -20.70 -7.82 -8.18
CA ASP A 118 -21.43 -7.68 -9.44
C ASP A 118 -20.91 -6.46 -10.23
N LEU A 119 -20.69 -5.32 -9.57
CA LEU A 119 -20.16 -4.11 -10.20
C LEU A 119 -18.72 -4.29 -10.67
N GLU A 120 -17.86 -4.88 -9.85
CA GLU A 120 -16.47 -5.19 -10.22
C GLU A 120 -16.43 -6.08 -11.48
N LYS A 121 -17.22 -7.16 -11.46
CA LYS A 121 -17.35 -8.05 -12.62
C LYS A 121 -17.87 -7.34 -13.85
N GLU A 122 -18.90 -6.50 -13.72
CA GLU A 122 -19.48 -5.74 -14.83
C GLU A 122 -18.45 -4.79 -15.46
N VAL A 123 -17.65 -4.10 -14.64
CA VAL A 123 -16.52 -3.26 -15.10
C VAL A 123 -15.52 -4.10 -15.90
N MET A 124 -15.05 -5.22 -15.34
CA MET A 124 -14.05 -6.09 -15.97
C MET A 124 -14.55 -6.74 -17.27
N MET A 125 -15.84 -7.03 -17.38
CA MET A 125 -16.42 -7.63 -18.58
C MET A 125 -16.70 -6.60 -19.68
N THR A 126 -16.86 -5.31 -19.34
CA THR A 126 -17.27 -4.25 -20.28
C THR A 126 -16.10 -3.44 -20.80
N CYS A 127 -15.04 -3.23 -20.02
CA CYS A 127 -13.85 -2.52 -20.51
C CYS A 127 -13.16 -3.29 -21.65
N ASP A 128 -12.37 -2.58 -22.45
CA ASP A 128 -11.63 -3.19 -23.55
C ASP A 128 -10.29 -3.79 -23.06
N GLN A 129 -9.67 -3.16 -22.06
CA GLN A 129 -8.42 -3.62 -21.45
C GLN A 129 -8.40 -3.29 -19.96
N ILE A 130 -7.73 -4.13 -19.20
CA ILE A 130 -7.51 -3.97 -17.76
C ILE A 130 -6.02 -3.76 -17.51
N LEU A 131 -5.70 -2.77 -16.67
CA LEU A 131 -4.36 -2.58 -16.14
C LEU A 131 -4.39 -2.91 -14.65
N VAL A 132 -3.38 -3.62 -14.18
CA VAL A 132 -3.20 -3.97 -12.76
C VAL A 132 -1.76 -3.70 -12.33
N THR A 133 -1.53 -3.55 -11.04
CA THR A 133 -0.19 -3.22 -10.52
C THR A 133 0.66 -4.44 -10.18
N SER A 134 0.08 -5.66 -10.19
CA SER A 134 0.80 -6.85 -9.77
C SER A 134 0.41 -8.13 -10.53
N PRO A 135 1.33 -9.11 -10.64
CA PRO A 135 1.05 -10.42 -11.26
C PRO A 135 -0.04 -11.20 -10.52
N THR A 136 -0.06 -11.17 -9.20
CA THR A 136 -1.09 -11.85 -8.40
C THR A 136 -2.48 -11.29 -8.72
N THR A 137 -2.65 -9.96 -8.78
CA THR A 137 -3.93 -9.35 -9.19
C THR A 137 -4.32 -9.73 -10.63
N LYS A 138 -3.36 -9.80 -11.56
CA LYS A 138 -3.62 -10.29 -12.93
C LYS A 138 -4.21 -11.70 -12.89
N THR A 139 -3.61 -12.60 -12.13
CA THR A 139 -4.07 -13.99 -12.00
C THR A 139 -5.48 -14.08 -11.41
N GLU A 140 -5.77 -13.31 -10.35
CA GLU A 140 -7.09 -13.22 -9.75
C GLU A 140 -8.15 -12.73 -10.75
N PHE A 141 -7.84 -11.71 -11.53
CA PHE A 141 -8.75 -11.11 -12.50
C PHE A 141 -8.96 -12.02 -13.72
N GLN A 142 -7.97 -12.78 -14.14
CA GLN A 142 -8.10 -13.79 -15.20
C GLN A 142 -9.12 -14.88 -14.87
N ALA A 143 -9.36 -15.14 -13.58
CA ALA A 143 -10.43 -16.06 -13.16
C ALA A 143 -11.85 -15.45 -13.31
N ILE A 144 -11.96 -14.13 -13.51
CA ILE A 144 -13.24 -13.41 -13.62
C ILE A 144 -13.57 -13.06 -15.07
N THR A 145 -12.57 -12.71 -15.87
CA THR A 145 -12.76 -12.20 -17.24
C THR A 145 -11.71 -12.73 -18.22
N SER A 146 -12.09 -12.84 -19.49
CA SER A 146 -11.18 -13.14 -20.60
C SER A 146 -10.62 -11.89 -21.29
N LYS A 147 -10.89 -10.69 -20.79
CA LYS A 147 -10.37 -9.45 -21.35
C LYS A 147 -8.84 -9.37 -21.20
N PRO A 148 -8.15 -8.67 -22.11
CA PRO A 148 -6.70 -8.44 -21.96
C PRO A 148 -6.37 -7.76 -20.64
N ILE A 149 -5.39 -8.30 -19.91
CA ILE A 149 -4.91 -7.75 -18.62
C ILE A 149 -3.41 -7.56 -18.70
N GLU A 150 -2.96 -6.32 -18.51
CA GLU A 150 -1.53 -5.98 -18.47
C GLU A 150 -1.11 -5.58 -17.06
N VAL A 151 0.10 -5.99 -16.68
CA VAL A 151 0.72 -5.59 -15.41
C VAL A 151 1.59 -4.37 -15.66
N ILE A 152 1.23 -3.26 -15.02
CA ILE A 152 2.03 -2.03 -15.02
C ILE A 152 2.21 -1.65 -13.55
N THR A 153 3.39 -1.95 -13.01
CA THR A 153 3.71 -1.65 -11.59
C THR A 153 3.78 -0.15 -11.34
N ASN A 154 3.72 0.25 -10.06
CA ASN A 154 4.18 1.57 -9.68
C ASN A 154 5.67 1.72 -10.06
N GLY A 155 6.10 2.96 -10.16
CA GLY A 155 7.49 3.31 -10.45
C GLY A 155 7.96 4.41 -9.50
N TYR A 156 8.99 5.10 -9.90
CA TYR A 156 9.53 6.27 -9.20
C TYR A 156 9.81 7.39 -10.20
N ASP A 157 9.77 8.61 -9.72
CA ASP A 157 10.22 9.76 -10.50
C ASP A 157 11.74 9.91 -10.40
N VAL A 158 12.37 10.35 -11.49
CA VAL A 158 13.81 10.63 -11.51
C VAL A 158 14.08 11.89 -10.70
N GLU A 159 14.37 11.72 -9.42
CA GLU A 159 14.79 12.82 -8.58
C GLU A 159 16.28 13.13 -8.77
N LYS A 160 16.66 14.39 -8.49
CA LYS A 160 18.08 14.78 -8.45
C LYS A 160 18.84 13.84 -7.53
N VAL A 161 19.86 13.19 -8.06
CA VAL A 161 20.72 12.29 -7.28
C VAL A 161 21.47 13.12 -6.24
N ILE A 162 20.95 13.15 -5.03
CA ILE A 162 21.67 13.73 -3.88
C ILE A 162 22.67 12.68 -3.41
N LYS A 163 23.93 12.83 -3.78
CA LYS A 163 25.01 12.02 -3.20
C LYS A 163 25.13 12.38 -1.73
N LYS A 164 24.97 11.41 -0.85
CA LYS A 164 25.19 11.59 0.59
C LYS A 164 26.20 10.54 1.10
N THR A 165 26.95 10.93 2.10
CA THR A 165 27.84 10.02 2.85
C THR A 165 26.98 9.05 3.66
N LEU A 166 27.41 7.81 3.71
CA LEU A 166 26.76 6.81 4.57
C LEU A 166 26.92 7.19 6.04
N ASP A 167 25.97 6.76 6.84
CA ASP A 167 26.06 6.89 8.29
C ASP A 167 27.30 6.19 8.84
N GLU A 168 27.94 6.79 9.84
CA GLU A 168 29.08 6.17 10.52
C GLU A 168 28.71 4.88 11.25
N LYS A 169 27.49 4.84 11.78
CA LYS A 169 26.92 3.63 12.39
C LYS A 169 26.32 2.72 11.34
N PHE A 170 26.27 1.42 11.65
CA PHE A 170 25.49 0.47 10.86
C PHE A 170 24.00 0.70 11.11
N THR A 171 23.37 1.42 10.20
CA THR A 171 21.96 1.81 10.31
C THR A 171 21.05 0.88 9.52
N LEU A 172 20.01 0.37 10.20
CA LEU A 172 18.84 -0.25 9.58
C LEU A 172 17.67 0.74 9.66
N ALA A 173 17.17 1.20 8.51
CA ALA A 173 16.17 2.27 8.47
C ALA A 173 14.82 1.83 7.91
N HIS A 174 13.74 2.11 8.65
CA HIS A 174 12.39 2.03 8.14
C HIS A 174 11.82 3.43 7.93
N ILE A 175 11.38 3.73 6.70
CA ILE A 175 10.81 5.02 6.32
C ILE A 175 9.33 4.85 5.97
N GLY A 176 8.48 5.63 6.64
CA GLY A 176 7.03 5.64 6.48
C GLY A 176 6.25 5.16 7.70
N SER A 177 4.97 4.85 7.52
CA SER A 177 4.11 4.40 8.62
C SER A 177 4.41 2.96 9.03
N PHE A 178 4.79 2.76 10.28
CA PHE A 178 5.05 1.45 10.87
C PHE A 178 3.87 1.03 11.75
N LEU A 179 2.90 0.39 11.10
CA LEU A 179 1.64 -0.01 11.74
C LEU A 179 1.82 -1.27 12.60
N SER A 180 0.95 -1.46 13.59
CA SER A 180 0.95 -2.63 14.48
C SER A 180 0.85 -3.97 13.74
N ALA A 181 0.10 -4.02 12.65
CA ALA A 181 -0.02 -5.21 11.81
C ALA A 181 1.26 -5.57 11.02
N ARG A 182 2.22 -4.67 10.96
CA ARG A 182 3.54 -4.86 10.34
C ARG A 182 4.65 -5.15 11.36
N ASN A 183 4.33 -5.54 12.60
CA ASN A 183 5.31 -5.71 13.67
C ASN A 183 6.08 -7.05 13.53
N PRO A 184 7.33 -7.06 13.02
CA PRO A 184 8.09 -8.27 12.74
C PRO A 184 8.82 -8.73 14.01
N ARG A 185 8.14 -9.40 14.92
CA ARG A 185 8.74 -9.86 16.18
C ARG A 185 9.98 -10.73 15.98
N ILE A 186 10.03 -11.46 14.87
CA ILE A 186 11.19 -12.24 14.44
C ILE A 186 12.44 -11.39 14.24
N LEU A 187 12.30 -10.25 13.58
CA LEU A 187 13.41 -9.30 13.40
C LEU A 187 13.93 -8.76 14.74
N TRP A 188 13.01 -8.43 15.66
CA TRP A 188 13.42 -7.97 16.99
C TRP A 188 14.18 -9.04 17.76
N LYS A 189 13.80 -10.31 17.60
CA LYS A 189 14.51 -11.44 18.19
C LYS A 189 15.92 -11.56 17.59
N ALA A 190 16.05 -11.59 16.28
CA ALA A 190 17.34 -11.65 15.59
C ALA A 190 18.29 -10.49 15.98
N LEU A 191 17.78 -9.25 15.98
CA LEU A 191 18.56 -8.07 16.39
C LEU A 191 19.01 -8.16 17.87
N LYS A 192 18.16 -8.68 18.75
CA LYS A 192 18.53 -8.92 20.16
C LYS A 192 19.67 -9.93 20.28
N GLU A 193 19.62 -11.03 19.54
CA GLU A 193 20.65 -12.08 19.54
C GLU A 193 21.95 -11.52 18.98
N LEU A 194 21.93 -10.85 17.83
CA LEU A 194 23.10 -10.18 17.23
C LEU A 194 23.74 -9.16 18.19
N THR A 195 22.94 -8.32 18.85
CA THR A 195 23.49 -7.33 19.80
C THR A 195 24.04 -7.96 21.08
N LYS A 196 23.67 -9.20 21.39
CA LYS A 196 24.21 -9.97 22.52
C LYS A 196 25.51 -10.69 22.15
N GLU A 197 25.58 -11.27 20.97
CA GLU A 197 26.63 -12.19 20.55
C GLU A 197 27.78 -11.50 19.81
N ASN A 198 27.52 -10.38 19.15
CA ASN A 198 28.50 -9.63 18.39
C ASN A 198 28.79 -8.25 19.02
N PRO A 199 29.93 -8.06 19.72
CA PRO A 199 30.29 -6.78 20.34
C PRO A 199 30.47 -5.63 19.34
N GLU A 200 30.96 -5.92 18.13
CA GLU A 200 31.16 -4.91 17.09
C GLU A 200 29.79 -4.41 16.59
N PHE A 201 28.89 -5.33 16.24
CA PHE A 201 27.51 -4.99 15.88
C PHE A 201 26.82 -4.19 16.98
N LYS A 202 26.92 -4.64 18.22
CA LYS A 202 26.35 -3.96 19.41
C LYS A 202 26.79 -2.50 19.53
N ASN A 203 28.04 -2.19 19.22
CA ASN A 203 28.60 -0.84 19.38
C ASN A 203 28.24 0.08 18.22
N HIS A 204 28.05 -0.46 17.01
CA HIS A 204 27.82 0.33 15.80
C HIS A 204 26.39 0.31 15.32
N PHE A 205 25.53 -0.63 15.80
CA PHE A 205 24.15 -0.76 15.33
C PHE A 205 23.26 0.41 15.74
N GLN A 206 22.42 0.87 14.80
CA GLN A 206 21.34 1.81 15.04
C GLN A 206 20.10 1.45 14.21
N LEU A 207 18.93 1.43 14.84
CA LEU A 207 17.63 1.28 14.17
C LEU A 207 17.00 2.67 13.98
N LYS A 208 16.95 3.15 12.75
CA LYS A 208 16.26 4.41 12.39
C LYS A 208 14.80 4.16 12.09
N LEU A 209 13.91 4.89 12.76
CA LEU A 209 12.48 4.87 12.51
C LEU A 209 12.02 6.27 12.09
N ILE A 210 11.59 6.38 10.83
CA ILE A 210 11.20 7.65 10.22
C ILE A 210 9.73 7.56 9.80
N GLY A 211 8.90 8.43 10.38
CA GLY A 211 7.45 8.43 10.19
C GLY A 211 6.67 8.05 11.45
N ALA A 212 5.39 7.73 11.28
CA ALA A 212 4.53 7.34 12.38
C ALA A 212 4.75 5.88 12.75
N VAL A 213 5.11 5.60 14.01
CA VAL A 213 5.31 4.26 14.55
C VAL A 213 4.22 3.96 15.57
N SER A 214 3.58 2.79 15.47
CA SER A 214 2.53 2.38 16.42
C SER A 214 3.11 2.06 17.79
N ALA A 215 2.29 2.25 18.83
CA ALA A 215 2.68 1.97 20.20
C ALA A 215 3.04 0.48 20.41
N GLU A 216 2.38 -0.42 19.69
CA GLU A 216 2.63 -1.86 19.76
C GLU A 216 4.02 -2.24 19.21
N VAL A 217 4.48 -1.56 18.15
CA VAL A 217 5.83 -1.75 17.61
C VAL A 217 6.87 -1.25 18.61
N LEU A 218 6.69 -0.05 19.16
CA LEU A 218 7.61 0.50 20.18
C LEU A 218 7.65 -0.37 21.44
N GLN A 219 6.51 -0.89 21.86
CA GLN A 219 6.42 -1.81 22.99
C GLN A 219 7.18 -3.13 22.71
N ALA A 220 7.03 -3.70 21.50
CA ALA A 220 7.78 -4.89 21.11
C ALA A 220 9.30 -4.63 21.13
N ILE A 221 9.76 -3.53 20.55
CA ILE A 221 11.18 -3.13 20.59
C ILE A 221 11.70 -3.08 22.04
N LYS A 222 10.92 -2.53 22.97
CA LYS A 222 11.25 -2.48 24.40
C LYS A 222 11.27 -3.86 25.04
N GLU A 223 10.33 -4.73 24.74
CA GLU A 223 10.31 -6.12 25.22
C GLU A 223 11.58 -6.89 24.85
N PHE A 224 12.11 -6.63 23.65
CA PHE A 224 13.37 -7.19 23.18
C PHE A 224 14.63 -6.44 23.67
N LYS A 225 14.49 -5.37 24.48
CA LYS A 225 15.57 -4.55 25.02
C LYS A 225 16.41 -3.86 23.95
N LEU A 226 15.77 -3.43 22.87
CA LEU A 226 16.40 -2.77 21.72
C LEU A 226 16.25 -1.24 21.74
N GLU A 227 15.51 -0.67 22.70
CA GLU A 227 15.19 0.77 22.76
C GLU A 227 16.41 1.70 22.72
N LYS A 228 17.52 1.28 23.29
CA LYS A 228 18.77 2.07 23.30
C LYS A 228 19.44 2.21 21.92
N TYR A 229 19.07 1.37 20.98
CA TYR A 229 19.56 1.42 19.60
C TYR A 229 18.62 2.21 18.67
N VAL A 230 17.44 2.59 19.15
CA VAL A 230 16.43 3.26 18.32
C VAL A 230 16.72 4.75 18.21
N ASN A 231 16.78 5.23 16.98
CA ASN A 231 16.69 6.63 16.63
C ASN A 231 15.35 6.90 15.96
N HIS A 232 14.37 7.42 16.73
CA HIS A 232 13.02 7.70 16.25
C HIS A 232 12.92 9.17 15.85
N LEU A 233 13.06 9.46 14.56
CA LEU A 233 13.06 10.80 13.99
C LEU A 233 11.65 11.39 13.79
N GLY A 234 10.62 10.56 13.89
CA GLY A 234 9.25 10.99 13.63
C GLY A 234 9.00 11.31 12.15
N TYR A 235 8.03 12.18 11.89
CA TYR A 235 7.72 12.59 10.51
C TYR A 235 8.75 13.58 9.99
N LEU A 236 9.33 13.28 8.84
CA LEU A 236 10.22 14.18 8.09
C LEU A 236 9.53 14.62 6.78
N PRO A 237 9.84 15.82 6.27
CA PRO A 237 9.53 16.19 4.89
C PRO A 237 10.14 15.18 3.91
N HIS A 238 9.53 15.07 2.73
CA HIS A 238 9.93 14.05 1.73
C HIS A 238 11.42 14.13 1.37
N ASP A 239 11.92 15.32 1.08
CA ASP A 239 13.33 15.54 0.73
C ASP A 239 14.31 15.10 1.85
N GLU A 240 13.96 15.39 3.10
CA GLU A 240 14.73 14.94 4.26
C GLU A 240 14.68 13.42 4.44
N ALA A 241 13.50 12.82 4.21
CA ALA A 241 13.34 11.36 4.26
C ALA A 241 14.20 10.65 3.20
N ILE A 242 14.30 11.21 1.98
CA ILE A 242 15.18 10.70 0.92
C ILE A 242 16.66 10.78 1.35
N ILE A 243 17.05 11.89 1.99
CA ILE A 243 18.41 12.04 2.50
C ILE A 243 18.73 10.94 3.51
N GLU A 244 17.85 10.71 4.49
CA GLU A 244 18.02 9.66 5.49
C GLU A 244 18.01 8.24 4.88
N GLN A 245 17.16 8.01 3.87
CA GLN A 245 17.12 6.78 3.11
C GLN A 245 18.46 6.46 2.45
N ARG A 246 19.06 7.44 1.77
CA ARG A 246 20.32 7.27 1.03
C ARG A 246 21.55 7.21 1.95
N SER A 247 21.49 7.79 3.14
CA SER A 247 22.58 7.71 4.12
C SER A 247 22.58 6.41 4.92
N SER A 248 21.43 5.73 5.02
CA SER A 248 21.33 4.49 5.79
C SER A 248 22.10 3.34 5.14
N GLN A 249 22.66 2.44 5.95
CA GLN A 249 23.42 1.29 5.45
C GLN A 249 22.50 0.23 4.82
N VAL A 250 21.34 -0.01 5.46
CA VAL A 250 20.35 -1.01 5.03
C VAL A 250 18.94 -0.42 5.19
N LEU A 251 18.05 -0.71 4.26
CA LEU A 251 16.65 -0.29 4.31
C LEU A 251 15.74 -1.46 4.68
N LEU A 252 14.75 -1.19 5.52
CA LEU A 252 13.79 -2.16 6.03
C LEU A 252 12.42 -1.95 5.40
N LEU A 253 12.00 -2.89 4.56
CA LEU A 253 10.69 -2.92 3.93
C LEU A 253 9.83 -4.00 4.60
N ILE A 254 8.66 -3.62 5.13
CA ILE A 254 7.77 -4.56 5.80
C ILE A 254 6.36 -4.44 5.24
N GLU A 255 5.76 -5.56 4.88
CA GLU A 255 4.35 -5.65 4.54
C GLU A 255 3.61 -6.57 5.52
N ILE A 256 2.29 -6.40 5.64
CA ILE A 256 1.43 -7.20 6.52
C ILE A 256 1.45 -8.66 6.04
N ASP A 257 1.55 -9.60 6.99
CA ASP A 257 1.47 -11.02 6.69
C ASP A 257 0.00 -11.46 6.54
N SER A 258 -0.49 -11.42 5.32
CA SER A 258 -1.83 -11.91 4.98
C SER A 258 -1.96 -12.26 3.50
N GLU A 259 -2.90 -13.13 3.15
CA GLU A 259 -3.18 -13.48 1.76
C GLU A 259 -3.53 -12.25 0.91
N GLU A 260 -4.26 -11.30 1.46
CA GLU A 260 -4.72 -10.10 0.75
C GLU A 260 -3.59 -9.10 0.45
N THR A 261 -2.44 -9.26 1.09
CA THR A 261 -1.29 -8.36 0.88
C THR A 261 -0.21 -8.95 -0.03
N LYS A 262 -0.36 -10.18 -0.49
CA LYS A 262 0.57 -10.82 -1.44
C LYS A 262 0.67 -10.04 -2.75
N CYS A 263 -0.43 -9.49 -3.22
CA CYS A 263 -0.49 -8.67 -4.43
C CYS A 263 0.00 -7.22 -4.24
N ILE A 264 0.31 -6.81 -3.01
CA ILE A 264 0.72 -5.43 -2.76
C ILE A 264 2.20 -5.26 -3.07
N ILE A 265 2.49 -4.39 -4.03
CA ILE A 265 3.85 -3.90 -4.30
C ILE A 265 3.95 -2.49 -3.69
N PRO A 266 4.60 -2.32 -2.53
CA PRO A 266 4.70 -1.01 -1.90
C PRO A 266 5.46 -0.02 -2.78
N GLY A 267 4.91 1.19 -3.00
CA GLY A 267 5.58 2.22 -3.82
C GLY A 267 6.99 2.56 -3.34
N LYS A 268 7.21 2.52 -2.01
CA LYS A 268 8.53 2.72 -1.40
C LYS A 268 9.60 1.67 -1.82
N LEU A 269 9.21 0.50 -2.34
CA LEU A 269 10.16 -0.47 -2.88
C LEU A 269 11.01 0.17 -3.97
N PHE A 270 10.37 0.86 -4.91
CA PHE A 270 11.06 1.48 -6.05
C PHE A 270 11.95 2.65 -5.58
N GLU A 271 11.51 3.44 -4.60
CA GLU A 271 12.32 4.48 -3.97
C GLU A 271 13.56 3.87 -3.28
N TYR A 272 13.39 2.73 -2.59
CA TYR A 272 14.49 2.01 -1.94
C TYR A 272 15.50 1.46 -2.96
N MET A 273 15.02 0.88 -4.06
CA MET A 273 15.87 0.38 -5.13
C MET A 273 16.74 1.48 -5.73
N VAL A 274 16.16 2.68 -5.97
CA VAL A 274 16.88 3.85 -6.53
C VAL A 274 17.90 4.44 -5.54
N SER A 275 17.72 4.19 -4.25
CA SER A 275 18.70 4.65 -3.25
C SER A 275 20.01 3.85 -3.27
N GLU A 276 20.06 2.73 -4.00
CA GLU A 276 21.20 1.82 -4.11
C GLU A 276 21.66 1.27 -2.73
N ARG A 277 20.68 1.11 -1.82
CA ARG A 277 20.93 0.52 -0.50
C ARG A 277 20.36 -0.90 -0.46
N PRO A 278 21.07 -1.86 0.18
CA PRO A 278 20.51 -3.19 0.38
C PRO A 278 19.18 -3.14 1.12
N ILE A 279 18.24 -3.99 0.71
CA ILE A 279 16.89 -4.03 1.30
C ILE A 279 16.74 -5.33 2.09
N ILE A 280 16.40 -5.23 3.38
CA ILE A 280 15.83 -6.33 4.14
C ILE A 280 14.30 -6.18 4.03
N ALA A 281 13.66 -7.17 3.44
CA ALA A 281 12.23 -7.17 3.22
C ALA A 281 11.55 -8.29 4.02
N ILE A 282 10.43 -7.98 4.68
CA ILE A 282 9.66 -8.94 5.47
C ILE A 282 8.19 -8.85 5.02
N GLY A 283 7.58 -10.00 4.75
CA GLY A 283 6.19 -10.05 4.28
C GLY A 283 5.63 -11.45 4.17
N PRO A 284 4.44 -11.58 3.56
CA PRO A 284 3.82 -12.89 3.34
C PRO A 284 4.59 -13.71 2.31
N GLU A 285 4.56 -15.02 2.49
CA GLU A 285 5.15 -15.95 1.53
C GLU A 285 4.52 -15.77 0.13
N HIS A 286 5.35 -15.80 -0.92
CA HIS A 286 4.95 -15.57 -2.32
C HIS A 286 4.42 -14.16 -2.63
N ALA A 287 4.85 -13.14 -1.87
CA ALA A 287 4.50 -11.75 -2.18
C ALA A 287 5.14 -11.29 -3.50
N ASP A 288 4.38 -10.54 -4.32
CA ASP A 288 4.87 -10.03 -5.61
C ASP A 288 6.12 -9.15 -5.45
N PHE A 289 6.20 -8.34 -4.39
CA PHE A 289 7.38 -7.51 -4.13
C PHE A 289 8.64 -8.33 -3.76
N ALA A 290 8.46 -9.52 -3.16
CA ALA A 290 9.57 -10.42 -2.87
C ALA A 290 10.22 -10.96 -4.15
N GLN A 291 9.41 -11.24 -5.16
CA GLN A 291 9.90 -11.66 -6.47
C GLN A 291 10.72 -10.55 -7.14
N ILE A 292 10.25 -9.28 -7.07
CA ILE A 292 10.99 -8.14 -7.62
C ILE A 292 12.37 -8.01 -6.94
N ILE A 293 12.44 -8.08 -5.61
CA ILE A 293 13.70 -8.00 -4.86
C ILE A 293 14.67 -9.10 -5.31
N LYS A 294 14.17 -10.32 -5.46
CA LYS A 294 14.96 -11.46 -5.91
C LYS A 294 15.47 -11.28 -7.35
N GLU A 295 14.61 -10.90 -8.28
CA GLU A 295 14.96 -10.73 -9.70
C GLU A 295 15.94 -9.58 -9.93
N THR A 296 15.83 -8.51 -9.13
CA THR A 296 16.70 -7.33 -9.23
C THR A 296 17.95 -7.42 -8.37
N ASN A 297 18.07 -8.45 -7.52
CA ASN A 297 19.18 -8.62 -6.57
C ASN A 297 19.43 -7.37 -5.70
N THR A 298 18.34 -6.69 -5.29
CA THR A 298 18.42 -5.45 -4.51
C THR A 298 18.37 -5.67 -3.00
N GLY A 299 18.18 -6.92 -2.55
CA GLY A 299 18.13 -7.23 -1.13
C GLY A 299 17.76 -8.69 -0.85
N THR A 300 17.35 -8.96 0.39
CA THR A 300 16.92 -10.28 0.84
C THR A 300 15.51 -10.20 1.42
N PHE A 301 14.68 -11.17 1.06
CA PHE A 301 13.32 -11.31 1.58
C PHE A 301 13.27 -12.42 2.63
N PHE A 302 12.51 -12.17 3.72
CA PHE A 302 12.24 -13.10 4.80
C PHE A 302 10.75 -13.21 5.07
N LYS A 303 10.30 -14.38 5.47
CA LYS A 303 8.95 -14.59 5.99
C LYS A 303 8.87 -14.21 7.47
N TYR A 304 7.66 -14.01 7.99
CA TYR A 304 7.44 -13.63 9.39
C TYR A 304 7.81 -14.74 10.42
N ASP A 305 7.95 -15.96 9.98
CA ASP A 305 8.30 -17.15 10.79
C ASP A 305 9.72 -17.67 10.54
N GLU A 306 10.48 -17.03 9.66
CA GLU A 306 11.81 -17.46 9.22
C GLU A 306 12.89 -16.85 10.13
N LEU A 307 13.40 -17.64 11.09
CA LEU A 307 14.42 -17.20 12.05
C LEU A 307 15.85 -17.51 11.59
N GLU A 308 16.04 -18.55 10.78
CA GLU A 308 17.35 -19.03 10.35
C GLU A 308 17.58 -18.76 8.86
N ALA A 309 18.19 -17.61 8.55
CA ALA A 309 18.63 -17.29 7.20
C ALA A 309 19.92 -16.45 7.21
#